data_a35487b8d2a67b8709139f8aab706ee6
#
_entry.id   a35487b8d2a67b8709139f8aab706ee6
#
_cell.length_a   1.000
_cell.length_b   1.000
_cell.length_c   1.000
_cell.angle_alpha   90.00
_cell.angle_beta   90.00
_cell.angle_gamma   90.00
#
_symmetry.space_group_name_H-M   'P 1'
#
loop_
_entity.id
_entity.type
_entity.pdbx_description
1 polymer ?
#
loop_
_entity_poly.entity_id
_entity_poly.type
_entity_poly.pdbx_seq_one_letter_code
_entity_poly.pdbx_strand_id
1 'polypeptide(L)'
;MSEKQEAILPVVPLVPGNEPTGRPLVELTHVEKYFGDLHVLKDINLTVNKGEVLVVVGPSGSGKSTMCRTINRLETIESGDIRIDGKALPQEGRQLAQLRAEVGMVFQSFNLFANKTILENVTLAPIKVRHMDKKEAEHLAMDLLTRVGVDSQASKMPSQLSGGQQQRVAI
;
A
#
# COMPACT_ATOMS: atom_id res chain seq x y z
N MET A 1 -33.00 -21.38 -5.66
CA MET A 1 -32.83 -20.00 -5.14
C MET A 1 -31.68 -20.07 -4.17
N SER A 2 -30.50 -19.64 -4.62
CA SER A 2 -29.28 -19.67 -3.81
C SER A 2 -29.10 -18.27 -3.21
N GLU A 3 -29.22 -18.16 -1.89
CA GLU A 3 -28.92 -16.94 -1.16
C GLU A 3 -27.42 -16.59 -1.38
N LYS A 4 -27.21 -15.46 -2.04
CA LYS A 4 -25.89 -14.86 -2.14
C LYS A 4 -25.55 -14.30 -0.76
N GLN A 5 -24.66 -14.98 -0.07
CA GLN A 5 -24.07 -14.53 1.17
C GLN A 5 -23.28 -13.24 0.88
N GLU A 6 -23.80 -12.09 1.31
CA GLU A 6 -23.07 -10.82 1.31
C GLU A 6 -21.86 -10.98 2.23
N ALA A 7 -20.69 -10.81 1.67
CA ALA A 7 -19.44 -10.81 2.44
C ALA A 7 -19.32 -9.47 3.18
N ILE A 8 -19.93 -9.38 4.36
CA ILE A 8 -19.66 -8.30 5.32
C ILE A 8 -18.24 -8.56 5.85
N LEU A 9 -17.30 -7.68 5.52
CA LEU A 9 -15.95 -7.74 6.04
C LEU A 9 -15.98 -7.29 7.51
N PRO A 10 -15.67 -8.16 8.51
CA PRO A 10 -15.59 -7.74 9.89
C PRO A 10 -14.39 -6.82 10.10
N VAL A 11 -14.62 -5.63 10.61
CA VAL A 11 -13.57 -4.76 11.15
C VAL A 11 -13.23 -5.28 12.55
N VAL A 12 -12.04 -5.85 12.71
CA VAL A 12 -11.54 -6.28 14.01
C VAL A 12 -10.51 -5.26 14.47
N PRO A 13 -10.73 -4.52 15.58
CA PRO A 13 -9.71 -3.66 16.15
C PRO A 13 -8.59 -4.53 16.75
N LEU A 14 -7.36 -4.32 16.28
CA LEU A 14 -6.21 -5.19 16.59
C LEU A 14 -5.40 -4.80 17.82
N VAL A 15 -5.67 -3.67 18.47
CA VAL A 15 -4.88 -3.24 19.63
C VAL A 15 -5.79 -2.64 20.70
N PRO A 16 -5.90 -3.24 21.90
CA PRO A 16 -6.54 -2.59 23.05
C PRO A 16 -5.73 -1.36 23.46
N GLY A 17 -6.33 -0.18 23.45
CA GLY A 17 -5.72 1.06 23.94
C GLY A 17 -5.42 2.12 22.88
N ASN A 18 -5.64 1.85 21.61
CA ASN A 18 -5.58 2.88 20.59
C ASN A 18 -7.02 3.26 20.20
N GLU A 19 -7.71 3.97 21.08
CA GLU A 19 -8.98 4.58 20.67
C GLU A 19 -8.69 5.54 19.52
N PRO A 20 -9.44 5.44 18.38
CA PRO A 20 -9.27 6.34 17.25
C PRO A 20 -9.73 7.74 17.67
N THR A 21 -8.84 8.51 18.28
CA THR A 21 -9.07 9.92 18.65
C THR A 21 -8.73 10.84 17.49
N GLY A 22 -8.49 10.27 16.32
CA GLY A 22 -7.96 10.98 15.17
C GLY A 22 -9.03 11.36 14.16
N ARG A 23 -8.80 12.48 13.53
CA ARG A 23 -9.41 12.89 12.27
C ARG A 23 -9.27 11.75 11.24
N PRO A 24 -10.31 11.47 10.43
CA PRO A 24 -10.25 10.49 9.35
C PRO A 24 -9.03 10.74 8.44
N LEU A 25 -8.23 9.70 8.22
CA LEU A 25 -7.08 9.76 7.33
C LEU A 25 -7.41 9.24 5.94
N VAL A 26 -8.18 8.14 5.86
CA VAL A 26 -8.66 7.56 4.60
C VAL A 26 -10.16 7.38 4.72
N GLU A 27 -10.90 7.85 3.73
CA GLU A 27 -12.36 7.72 3.65
C GLU A 27 -12.74 7.21 2.26
N LEU A 28 -13.51 6.14 2.23
CA LEU A 28 -14.17 5.61 1.03
C LEU A 28 -15.67 5.77 1.24
N THR A 29 -16.37 6.33 0.25
CA THR A 29 -17.81 6.57 0.31
C THR A 29 -18.46 6.07 -0.96
N HIS A 30 -19.34 5.07 -0.83
CA HIS A 30 -20.08 4.46 -1.94
C HIS A 30 -19.20 4.06 -3.11
N VAL A 31 -18.01 3.48 -2.83
CA VAL A 31 -17.03 3.14 -3.85
C VAL A 31 -17.45 1.89 -4.61
N GLU A 32 -17.53 2.06 -5.94
CA GLU A 32 -17.87 1.01 -6.90
C GLU A 32 -16.69 0.72 -7.85
N LYS A 33 -16.42 -0.56 -8.09
CA LYS A 33 -15.39 -1.00 -9.04
C LYS A 33 -15.86 -2.19 -9.85
N TYR A 34 -15.69 -2.05 -11.17
CA TYR A 34 -15.97 -3.11 -12.14
C TYR A 34 -14.72 -3.45 -12.94
N PHE A 35 -14.59 -4.71 -13.37
CA PHE A 35 -13.69 -5.18 -14.41
C PHE A 35 -14.53 -5.85 -15.50
N GLY A 36 -14.84 -5.12 -16.57
CA GLY A 36 -15.86 -5.51 -17.53
C GLY A 36 -17.20 -5.68 -16.81
N ASP A 37 -17.83 -6.84 -16.92
CA ASP A 37 -19.10 -7.14 -16.27
C ASP A 37 -18.94 -7.61 -14.80
N LEU A 38 -17.71 -7.81 -14.34
CA LEU A 38 -17.46 -8.27 -12.98
C LEU A 38 -17.48 -7.12 -11.98
N HIS A 39 -18.50 -7.07 -11.12
CA HIS A 39 -18.62 -6.10 -10.03
C HIS A 39 -17.78 -6.54 -8.83
N VAL A 40 -16.64 -5.89 -8.60
CA VAL A 40 -15.62 -6.29 -7.61
C VAL A 40 -15.75 -5.55 -6.29
N LEU A 41 -15.87 -4.21 -6.34
CA LEU A 41 -16.18 -3.42 -5.14
C LEU A 41 -17.61 -2.94 -5.25
N LYS A 42 -18.41 -3.22 -4.20
CA LYS A 42 -19.85 -3.00 -4.17
C LYS A 42 -20.19 -2.14 -2.98
N ASP A 43 -20.48 -0.87 -3.23
CA ASP A 43 -20.90 0.10 -2.21
C ASP A 43 -19.94 0.12 -0.99
N ILE A 44 -18.63 0.18 -1.26
CA ILE A 44 -17.65 0.16 -0.18
C ILE A 44 -17.65 1.49 0.56
N ASN A 45 -17.95 1.40 1.85
CA ASN A 45 -17.91 2.50 2.80
C ASN A 45 -16.90 2.15 3.90
N LEU A 46 -15.86 2.97 4.08
CA LEU A 46 -14.76 2.69 5.00
C LEU A 46 -14.14 3.99 5.49
N THR A 47 -13.86 4.05 6.79
CA THR A 47 -13.08 5.14 7.38
C THR A 47 -11.91 4.54 8.16
N VAL A 48 -10.70 5.04 7.91
CA VAL A 48 -9.48 4.71 8.66
C VAL A 48 -8.94 5.98 9.28
N ASN A 49 -8.81 6.00 10.60
CA ASN A 49 -8.33 7.16 11.33
C ASN A 49 -6.80 7.18 11.44
N LYS A 50 -6.25 8.35 11.70
CA LYS A 50 -4.79 8.49 11.90
C LYS A 50 -4.34 7.63 13.08
N GLY A 51 -3.29 6.80 12.85
CA GLY A 51 -2.75 5.87 13.84
C GLY A 51 -3.50 4.54 13.94
N GLU A 52 -4.58 4.36 13.18
CA GLU A 52 -5.33 3.11 13.13
C GLU A 52 -4.66 2.07 12.22
N VAL A 53 -4.75 0.81 12.62
CA VAL A 53 -4.38 -0.35 11.78
C VAL A 53 -5.64 -1.10 11.41
N LEU A 54 -5.95 -1.12 10.12
CA LEU A 54 -7.08 -1.87 9.57
C LEU A 54 -6.60 -3.16 8.91
N VAL A 55 -7.20 -4.29 9.28
CA VAL A 55 -6.96 -5.58 8.63
C VAL A 55 -8.17 -6.00 7.83
N VAL A 56 -7.97 -6.19 6.52
CA VAL A 56 -9.00 -6.65 5.59
C VAL A 56 -8.84 -8.14 5.34
N VAL A 57 -9.81 -8.93 5.78
CA VAL A 57 -9.83 -10.39 5.67
C VAL A 57 -10.97 -10.85 4.76
N GLY A 58 -10.74 -11.90 4.00
CA GLY A 58 -11.76 -12.49 3.12
C GLY A 58 -11.15 -13.47 2.12
N PRO A 59 -11.97 -14.22 1.37
CA PRO A 59 -11.52 -15.22 0.41
C PRO A 59 -10.71 -14.59 -0.75
N SER A 60 -9.97 -15.43 -1.49
CA SER A 60 -9.30 -14.99 -2.71
C SER A 60 -10.33 -14.47 -3.72
N GLY A 61 -10.00 -13.37 -4.41
CA GLY A 61 -10.91 -12.75 -5.38
C GLY A 61 -11.99 -11.82 -4.79
N SER A 62 -12.06 -11.63 -3.47
CA SER A 62 -13.08 -10.77 -2.84
C SER A 62 -12.82 -9.25 -2.97
N GLY A 63 -11.88 -8.81 -3.77
CA GLY A 63 -11.61 -7.37 -4.01
C GLY A 63 -10.66 -6.70 -3.03
N LYS A 64 -10.10 -7.38 -2.02
CA LYS A 64 -9.20 -6.77 -1.01
C LYS A 64 -8.04 -5.98 -1.61
N SER A 65 -7.29 -6.63 -2.51
CA SER A 65 -6.15 -5.98 -3.18
C SER A 65 -6.60 -4.86 -4.13
N THR A 66 -7.76 -5.00 -4.75
CA THR A 66 -8.36 -3.97 -5.58
C THR A 66 -8.68 -2.74 -4.74
N MET A 67 -9.36 -2.93 -3.59
CA MET A 67 -9.66 -1.84 -2.65
C MET A 67 -8.37 -1.10 -2.21
N CYS A 68 -7.32 -1.83 -1.78
CA CYS A 68 -6.06 -1.19 -1.41
C CYS A 68 -5.45 -0.39 -2.57
N ARG A 69 -5.56 -0.87 -3.81
CA ARG A 69 -5.03 -0.19 -5.00
C ARG A 69 -5.85 1.04 -5.41
N THR A 70 -7.13 1.13 -5.04
CA THR A 70 -7.92 2.34 -5.29
C THR A 70 -7.47 3.51 -4.41
N ILE A 71 -7.01 3.25 -3.19
CA ILE A 71 -6.57 4.27 -2.23
C ILE A 71 -5.39 5.10 -2.75
N ASN A 72 -4.44 4.48 -3.47
CA ASN A 72 -3.31 5.18 -4.09
C ASN A 72 -3.50 5.39 -5.60
N ARG A 73 -4.71 5.17 -6.10
CA ARG A 73 -5.12 5.28 -7.49
C ARG A 73 -4.27 4.45 -8.47
N LEU A 74 -3.75 3.29 -8.03
CA LEU A 74 -3.25 2.26 -8.95
C LEU A 74 -4.38 1.55 -9.69
N GLU A 75 -5.60 1.60 -9.11
CA GLU A 75 -6.86 1.25 -9.76
C GLU A 75 -7.81 2.46 -9.71
N THR A 76 -8.56 2.66 -10.78
CA THR A 76 -9.64 3.66 -10.84
C THR A 76 -10.93 3.09 -10.25
N ILE A 77 -11.82 3.95 -9.82
CA ILE A 77 -13.19 3.60 -9.42
C ILE A 77 -14.19 4.09 -10.47
N GLU A 78 -15.33 3.46 -10.59
CA GLU A 78 -16.40 3.86 -11.50
C GLU A 78 -17.33 4.90 -10.86
N SER A 79 -17.58 4.79 -9.56
CA SER A 79 -18.35 5.78 -8.81
C SER A 79 -17.96 5.78 -7.33
N GLY A 80 -18.48 6.75 -6.57
CA GLY A 80 -18.11 7.00 -5.19
C GLY A 80 -17.01 8.05 -5.04
N ASP A 81 -16.54 8.23 -3.80
CA ASP A 81 -15.48 9.19 -3.47
C ASP A 81 -14.44 8.52 -2.59
N ILE A 82 -13.18 8.90 -2.79
CA ILE A 82 -12.07 8.51 -1.92
C ILE A 82 -11.32 9.76 -1.50
N ARG A 83 -11.15 9.92 -0.19
CA ARG A 83 -10.41 11.05 0.39
C ARG A 83 -9.23 10.56 1.22
N ILE A 84 -8.14 11.31 1.15
CA ILE A 84 -6.99 11.13 2.03
C ILE A 84 -6.71 12.46 2.72
N ASP A 85 -6.69 12.44 4.04
CA ASP A 85 -6.58 13.63 4.90
C ASP A 85 -7.60 14.73 4.51
N GLY A 86 -8.84 14.30 4.25
CA GLY A 86 -9.97 15.16 3.84
C GLY A 86 -9.91 15.70 2.41
N LYS A 87 -8.88 15.37 1.63
CA LYS A 87 -8.71 15.80 0.23
C LYS A 87 -9.12 14.69 -0.72
N ALA A 88 -9.91 15.00 -1.73
CA ALA A 88 -10.26 14.06 -2.78
C ALA A 88 -9.00 13.57 -3.54
N LEU A 89 -9.00 12.32 -3.98
CA LEU A 89 -7.90 11.75 -4.75
C LEU A 89 -7.66 12.53 -6.05
N PRO A 90 -6.43 12.99 -6.31
CA PRO A 90 -6.09 13.62 -7.59
C PRO A 90 -6.24 12.63 -8.74
N GLN A 91 -6.72 13.12 -9.87
CA GLN A 91 -7.00 12.30 -11.06
C GLN A 91 -5.71 11.87 -11.75
N GLU A 92 -4.78 12.80 -11.96
CA GLU A 92 -3.56 12.61 -12.73
C GLU A 92 -2.51 13.70 -12.42
N GLY A 93 -1.37 13.59 -13.07
CA GLY A 93 -0.34 14.63 -13.05
C GLY A 93 0.48 14.67 -11.76
N ARG A 94 1.05 15.87 -11.48
CA ARG A 94 2.00 16.08 -10.38
C ARG A 94 1.39 15.79 -9.00
N GLN A 95 0.12 16.11 -8.80
CA GLN A 95 -0.57 15.87 -7.53
C GLN A 95 -0.71 14.38 -7.23
N LEU A 96 -1.03 13.55 -8.26
CA LEU A 96 -1.08 12.10 -8.10
C LEU A 96 0.31 11.50 -7.81
N ALA A 97 1.35 12.01 -8.47
CA ALA A 97 2.72 11.59 -8.18
C ALA A 97 3.14 11.93 -6.74
N GLN A 98 2.74 13.10 -6.24
CA GLN A 98 2.97 13.51 -4.85
C GLN A 98 2.22 12.61 -3.86
N LEU A 99 0.95 12.32 -4.11
CA LEU A 99 0.17 11.39 -3.29
C LEU A 99 0.86 10.02 -3.18
N ARG A 100 1.31 9.46 -4.32
CA ARG A 100 2.01 8.17 -4.35
C ARG A 100 3.39 8.18 -3.68
N ALA A 101 3.99 9.34 -3.50
CA ALA A 101 5.22 9.49 -2.72
C ALA A 101 4.95 9.50 -1.20
N GLU A 102 3.71 9.79 -0.79
CA GLU A 102 3.27 9.84 0.62
C GLU A 102 2.56 8.55 1.04
N VAL A 103 1.82 7.91 0.13
CA VAL A 103 1.06 6.67 0.37
C VAL A 103 1.84 5.48 -0.20
N GLY A 104 2.63 4.84 0.64
CA GLY A 104 3.38 3.64 0.26
C GLY A 104 2.47 2.41 0.09
N MET A 105 2.89 1.49 -0.78
CA MET A 105 2.26 0.19 -0.96
C MET A 105 3.29 -0.92 -1.03
N VAL A 106 3.12 -1.95 -0.20
CA VAL A 106 3.91 -3.19 -0.28
C VAL A 106 3.09 -4.22 -1.04
N PHE A 107 3.63 -4.69 -2.16
CA PHE A 107 2.97 -5.68 -3.01
C PHE A 107 3.23 -7.11 -2.52
N GLN A 108 2.30 -8.01 -2.78
CA GLN A 108 2.43 -9.42 -2.42
C GLN A 108 3.63 -10.10 -3.10
N SER A 109 4.00 -9.68 -4.30
CA SER A 109 5.16 -10.17 -5.06
C SER A 109 6.43 -9.36 -4.84
N PHE A 110 6.44 -8.48 -3.81
CA PHE A 110 7.54 -7.61 -3.39
C PHE A 110 8.01 -6.60 -4.45
N ASN A 111 7.90 -6.89 -5.73
CA ASN A 111 8.22 -6.05 -6.90
C ASN A 111 9.64 -5.44 -6.87
N LEU A 112 10.61 -6.20 -6.37
CA LEU A 112 12.01 -5.80 -6.41
C LEU A 112 12.55 -5.88 -7.83
N PHE A 113 13.38 -4.93 -8.22
CA PHE A 113 14.08 -4.93 -9.51
C PHE A 113 15.13 -6.04 -9.51
N ALA A 114 14.89 -7.09 -10.30
CA ALA A 114 15.72 -8.29 -10.32
C ALA A 114 17.17 -8.05 -10.80
N ASN A 115 17.39 -6.97 -11.57
CA ASN A 115 18.68 -6.56 -12.12
C ASN A 115 19.42 -5.53 -11.26
N LYS A 116 18.99 -5.34 -10.01
CA LYS A 116 19.60 -4.41 -9.06
C LYS A 116 19.88 -5.11 -7.74
N THR A 117 20.95 -4.71 -7.07
CA THR A 117 21.22 -5.16 -5.70
C THR A 117 20.12 -4.67 -4.74
N ILE A 118 20.10 -5.24 -3.55
CA ILE A 118 19.16 -4.81 -2.50
C ILE A 118 19.37 -3.34 -2.15
N LEU A 119 20.61 -2.90 -1.98
CA LEU A 119 20.92 -1.50 -1.73
C LEU A 119 20.44 -0.58 -2.87
N GLU A 120 20.66 -0.97 -4.12
CA GLU A 120 20.19 -0.22 -5.29
C GLU A 120 18.66 -0.19 -5.38
N ASN A 121 17.96 -1.25 -4.98
CA ASN A 121 16.50 -1.27 -4.91
C ASN A 121 15.98 -0.22 -3.92
N VAL A 122 16.56 -0.17 -2.72
CA VAL A 122 16.13 0.76 -1.65
C VAL A 122 16.50 2.20 -1.98
N THR A 123 17.67 2.45 -2.60
CA THR A 123 18.14 3.80 -2.92
C THR A 123 17.52 4.39 -4.19
N LEU A 124 16.89 3.58 -5.03
CA LEU A 124 16.41 4.02 -6.35
C LEU A 124 15.43 5.20 -6.26
N ALA A 125 14.40 5.07 -5.45
CA ALA A 125 13.38 6.11 -5.30
C ALA A 125 13.92 7.38 -4.60
N PRO A 126 14.66 7.29 -3.48
CA PRO A 126 15.32 8.46 -2.90
C PRO A 126 16.16 9.25 -3.90
N ILE A 127 16.99 8.58 -4.70
CA ILE A 127 17.86 9.24 -5.68
C ILE A 127 17.05 9.79 -6.87
N LYS A 128 16.19 8.96 -7.49
CA LYS A 128 15.54 9.30 -8.77
C LYS A 128 14.30 10.17 -8.61
N VAL A 129 13.56 10.04 -7.52
CA VAL A 129 12.29 10.74 -7.29
C VAL A 129 12.44 11.90 -6.34
N ARG A 130 13.21 11.72 -5.25
CA ARG A 130 13.44 12.77 -4.24
C ARG A 130 14.71 13.58 -4.48
N HIS A 131 15.51 13.21 -5.49
CA HIS A 131 16.78 13.88 -5.84
C HIS A 131 17.78 13.96 -4.68
N MET A 132 17.73 12.97 -3.79
CA MET A 132 18.65 12.85 -2.65
C MET A 132 20.06 12.57 -3.14
N ASP A 133 21.08 13.09 -2.45
CA ASP A 133 22.47 12.72 -2.72
C ASP A 133 22.69 11.21 -2.58
N LYS A 134 23.55 10.64 -3.42
CA LYS A 134 23.78 9.20 -3.46
C LYS A 134 24.30 8.66 -2.13
N LYS A 135 25.24 9.35 -1.48
CA LYS A 135 25.85 8.90 -0.22
C LYS A 135 24.83 8.97 0.92
N GLU A 136 24.01 10.03 0.93
CA GLU A 136 22.92 10.20 1.89
C GLU A 136 21.87 9.09 1.72
N ALA A 137 21.47 8.80 0.47
CA ALA A 137 20.53 7.72 0.16
C ALA A 137 21.07 6.33 0.56
N GLU A 138 22.36 6.06 0.33
CA GLU A 138 23.00 4.80 0.73
C GLU A 138 23.07 4.67 2.26
N HIS A 139 23.39 5.74 2.98
CA HIS A 139 23.39 5.74 4.45
C HIS A 139 21.99 5.44 5.00
N LEU A 140 20.99 6.20 4.54
CA LEU A 140 19.60 5.98 4.93
C LEU A 140 19.13 4.56 4.62
N ALA A 141 19.47 4.04 3.44
CA ALA A 141 19.10 2.67 3.04
C ALA A 141 19.73 1.63 3.96
N MET A 142 21.00 1.78 4.33
CA MET A 142 21.67 0.85 5.26
C MET A 142 21.04 0.89 6.65
N ASP A 143 20.68 2.07 7.16
CA ASP A 143 19.97 2.21 8.44
C ASP A 143 18.62 1.49 8.41
N LEU A 144 17.85 1.65 7.33
CA LEU A 144 16.56 0.98 7.16
C LEU A 144 16.72 -0.54 7.05
N LEU A 145 17.69 -1.01 6.25
CA LEU A 145 17.99 -2.44 6.12
C LEU A 145 18.42 -3.07 7.46
N THR A 146 19.17 -2.33 8.27
CA THR A 146 19.55 -2.75 9.63
C THR A 146 18.32 -2.86 10.53
N ARG A 147 17.41 -1.90 10.49
CA ARG A 147 16.18 -1.93 11.29
C ARG A 147 15.31 -3.16 10.99
N VAL A 148 15.31 -3.65 9.75
CA VAL A 148 14.58 -4.85 9.36
C VAL A 148 15.44 -6.12 9.36
N GLY A 149 16.71 -6.04 9.77
CA GLY A 149 17.63 -7.17 9.95
C GLY A 149 18.03 -7.87 8.64
N VAL A 150 18.29 -7.09 7.58
CA VAL A 150 18.75 -7.60 6.28
C VAL A 150 19.90 -6.78 5.66
N ASP A 151 20.58 -5.96 6.45
CA ASP A 151 21.73 -5.15 6.05
C ASP A 151 22.86 -5.98 5.43
N SER A 152 23.13 -7.18 5.97
CA SER A 152 24.12 -8.11 5.42
C SER A 152 23.78 -8.62 4.00
N GLN A 153 22.57 -8.34 3.51
CA GLN A 153 22.13 -8.71 2.16
C GLN A 153 22.24 -7.55 1.15
N ALA A 154 22.69 -6.37 1.57
CA ALA A 154 22.68 -5.14 0.77
C ALA A 154 23.31 -5.26 -0.62
N SER A 155 24.40 -6.03 -0.75
CA SER A 155 25.13 -6.26 -2.01
C SER A 155 24.56 -7.38 -2.88
N LYS A 156 23.57 -8.16 -2.38
CA LYS A 156 22.99 -9.29 -3.09
C LYS A 156 21.89 -8.86 -4.05
N MET A 157 21.58 -9.73 -5.03
CA MET A 157 20.42 -9.60 -5.91
C MET A 157 19.18 -10.21 -5.24
N PRO A 158 17.96 -9.76 -5.59
CA PRO A 158 16.71 -10.31 -5.03
C PRO A 158 16.60 -11.84 -5.12
N SER A 159 17.07 -12.44 -6.22
CA SER A 159 17.05 -13.89 -6.43
C SER A 159 17.89 -14.69 -5.42
N GLN A 160 18.80 -14.03 -4.72
CA GLN A 160 19.67 -14.64 -3.70
C GLN A 160 19.07 -14.58 -2.29
N LEU A 161 17.91 -13.94 -2.13
CA LEU A 161 17.21 -13.76 -0.87
C LEU A 161 16.04 -14.74 -0.74
N SER A 162 15.79 -15.21 0.48
CA SER A 162 14.54 -15.91 0.81
C SER A 162 13.33 -14.97 0.67
N GLY A 163 12.12 -15.54 0.48
CA GLY A 163 10.89 -14.75 0.37
C GLY A 163 10.68 -13.81 1.58
N GLY A 164 10.96 -14.28 2.80
CA GLY A 164 10.86 -13.44 4.00
C GLY A 164 11.91 -12.32 4.05
N GLN A 165 13.11 -12.52 3.48
CA GLN A 165 14.09 -11.44 3.35
C GLN A 165 13.65 -10.42 2.29
N GLN A 166 13.15 -10.88 1.13
CA GLN A 166 12.60 -9.99 0.09
C GLN A 166 11.43 -9.16 0.63
N GLN A 167 10.56 -9.76 1.44
CA GLN A 167 9.45 -9.06 2.08
C GLN A 167 9.94 -7.94 2.99
N ARG A 168 10.96 -8.20 3.83
CA ARG A 168 11.55 -7.16 4.70
C ARG A 168 12.24 -6.04 3.92
N VAL A 169 12.80 -6.33 2.75
CA VAL A 169 13.36 -5.30 1.86
C VAL A 169 12.25 -4.44 1.22
N ALA A 170 11.07 -5.03 0.97
CA ALA A 170 9.96 -4.33 0.32
C ALA A 170 9.14 -3.42 1.27
N ILE A 171 9.36 -3.52 2.58
CA ILE A 171 8.75 -2.66 3.62
C ILE A 171 9.53 -1.36 3.78
#